data_34e5ca1fd10a46da651489f2f7557217
#
_entry.id   34e5ca1fd10a46da651489f2f7557217
#
_cell.length_a   1.000
_cell.length_b   1.000
_cell.length_c   1.000
_cell.angle_alpha   90.00
_cell.angle_beta   90.00
_cell.angle_gamma   90.00
#
_symmetry.space_group_name_H-M   'P 1'
#
loop_
_entity.id
_entity.type
_entity.pdbx_description
1 polymer ?
#
loop_
_entity_poly.entity_id
_entity_poly.type
_entity_poly.pdbx_seq_one_letter_code
_entity_poly.pdbx_strand_id
1 'polypeptide(L)'
;LPSTLEIIILLFIFAAEILGELECYFITYPHWDSMLHTTTGFLCAATGFALIDILNRNSRIKFELSPIYVALAAFCFSMTVGVLWEFFEFGMDRLFHMDMQKDTVVQSITSVMLDPTNSNIPVTIDGIRSVTVNGQELDFDGYLDIGLYDTMEDLFVNFIGAVVFSTIGYFYIKHRGKGRLARAFIPTITEEAPQDVPDPSAETPQDTPDAP
;
A
#
# COMPACT_ATOMS: atom_id res chain seq x y z
N LEU A 1 6.08 -10.60 13.09
CA LEU A 1 6.59 -9.69 12.06
C LEU A 1 8.09 -9.50 12.27
N PRO A 2 8.91 -9.31 11.22
CA PRO A 2 10.29 -8.87 11.38
C PRO A 2 10.33 -7.51 12.05
N SER A 3 11.22 -7.31 13.04
CA SER A 3 11.33 -6.03 13.77
C SER A 3 11.56 -4.83 12.84
N THR A 4 12.28 -5.04 11.73
CA THR A 4 12.48 -4.00 10.70
C THR A 4 11.17 -3.54 10.09
N LEU A 5 10.27 -4.48 9.74
CA LEU A 5 8.97 -4.16 9.15
C LEU A 5 8.07 -3.43 10.16
N GLU A 6 8.09 -3.86 11.42
CA GLU A 6 7.35 -3.20 12.50
C GLU A 6 7.79 -1.74 12.69
N ILE A 7 9.11 -1.49 12.73
CA ILE A 7 9.65 -0.13 12.82
C ILE A 7 9.23 0.72 11.63
N ILE A 8 9.28 0.17 10.42
CA ILE A 8 8.89 0.90 9.20
C ILE A 8 7.41 1.27 9.25
N ILE A 9 6.54 0.34 9.66
CA ILE A 9 5.10 0.61 9.80
C ILE A 9 4.84 1.72 10.84
N LEU A 10 5.51 1.68 12.00
CA LEU A 10 5.37 2.71 13.02
C LEU A 10 5.87 4.08 12.54
N LEU A 11 7.00 4.12 11.83
CA LEU A 11 7.51 5.35 11.23
C LEU A 11 6.58 5.88 10.13
N PHE A 12 5.97 4.99 9.35
CA PHE A 12 5.01 5.34 8.32
C PHE A 12 3.76 5.98 8.95
N ILE A 13 3.17 5.37 9.98
CA ILE A 13 2.02 5.93 10.69
C ILE A 13 2.37 7.30 11.30
N PHE A 14 3.54 7.43 11.92
CA PHE A 14 4.00 8.72 12.43
C PHE A 14 4.15 9.77 11.33
N ALA A 15 4.70 9.39 10.18
CA ALA A 15 4.86 10.28 9.03
C ALA A 15 3.53 10.73 8.43
N ALA A 16 2.55 9.83 8.33
CA ALA A 16 1.22 10.14 7.80
C ALA A 16 0.41 11.00 8.78
N GLU A 17 0.21 10.52 10.01
CA GLU A 17 -0.72 11.15 10.96
C GLU A 17 -0.12 12.38 11.65
N ILE A 18 1.13 12.27 12.13
CA ILE A 18 1.72 13.38 12.91
C ILE A 18 2.35 14.42 12.00
N LEU A 19 3.24 14.02 11.11
CA LEU A 19 3.90 14.98 10.23
C LEU A 19 2.97 15.44 9.11
N GLY A 20 2.23 14.53 8.49
CA GLY A 20 1.32 14.82 7.39
C GLY A 20 0.16 15.70 7.82
N GLU A 21 -0.69 15.20 8.72
CA GLU A 21 -1.93 15.89 9.13
C GLU A 21 -1.67 16.98 10.17
N LEU A 22 -1.05 16.68 11.33
CA LEU A 22 -0.92 17.65 12.42
C LEU A 22 0.11 18.75 12.13
N GLU A 23 1.24 18.41 11.50
CA GLU A 23 2.28 19.37 11.16
C GLU A 23 2.12 19.92 9.73
N CYS A 24 1.03 19.59 9.04
CA CYS A 24 0.65 20.09 7.72
C CYS A 24 1.70 19.81 6.61
N TYR A 25 2.43 18.68 6.68
CA TYR A 25 3.44 18.35 5.67
C TYR A 25 2.84 18.06 4.30
N PHE A 26 1.61 17.57 4.21
CA PHE A 26 0.88 17.43 2.95
C PHE A 26 0.74 18.75 2.18
N ILE A 27 0.68 19.88 2.90
CA ILE A 27 0.56 21.21 2.28
C ILE A 27 1.93 21.88 2.12
N THR A 28 2.85 21.65 3.08
CA THR A 28 4.13 22.40 3.17
C THR A 28 5.22 21.80 2.30
N TYR A 29 5.25 20.48 2.15
CA TYR A 29 6.30 19.78 1.42
C TYR A 29 5.76 19.11 0.16
N PRO A 30 6.15 19.61 -1.03
CA PRO A 30 5.78 18.96 -2.28
C PRO A 30 6.23 17.48 -2.26
N HIS A 31 5.40 16.61 -2.80
CA HIS A 31 5.66 15.16 -2.89
C HIS A 31 5.72 14.39 -1.54
N TRP A 32 5.27 15.01 -0.42
CA TRP A 32 5.15 14.26 0.84
C TRP A 32 4.19 13.11 0.69
N ASP A 33 3.05 13.36 0.10
CA ASP A 33 2.03 12.39 -0.19
C ASP A 33 2.51 11.30 -1.15
N SER A 34 3.09 11.67 -2.29
CA SER A 34 3.71 10.74 -3.25
C SER A 34 4.73 9.79 -2.59
N MET A 35 5.49 10.27 -1.59
CA MET A 35 6.43 9.44 -0.82
C MET A 35 5.68 8.40 0.02
N LEU A 36 4.59 8.79 0.65
CA LEU A 36 3.76 7.89 1.47
C LEU A 36 3.07 6.84 0.60
N HIS A 37 2.47 7.23 -0.53
CA HIS A 37 1.85 6.32 -1.48
C HIS A 37 2.84 5.35 -2.11
N THR A 38 4.06 5.80 -2.46
CA THR A 38 5.13 4.89 -2.92
C THR A 38 5.51 3.87 -1.86
N THR A 39 5.63 4.31 -0.61
CA THR A 39 5.94 3.44 0.53
C THR A 39 4.82 2.44 0.79
N THR A 40 3.56 2.90 0.74
CA THR A 40 2.37 2.04 0.84
C THR A 40 2.36 0.98 -0.25
N GLY A 41 2.61 1.36 -1.50
CA GLY A 41 2.70 0.42 -2.62
C GLY A 41 3.73 -0.68 -2.39
N PHE A 42 4.91 -0.30 -1.90
CA PHE A 42 5.97 -1.24 -1.55
C PHE A 42 5.56 -2.16 -0.38
N LEU A 43 5.02 -1.63 0.71
CA LEU A 43 4.64 -2.39 1.90
C LEU A 43 3.45 -3.32 1.64
N CYS A 44 2.47 -2.87 0.87
CA CYS A 44 1.32 -3.69 0.48
C CYS A 44 1.75 -4.84 -0.43
N ALA A 45 2.67 -4.61 -1.38
CA ALA A 45 3.23 -5.69 -2.18
C ALA A 45 4.03 -6.68 -1.33
N ALA A 46 4.79 -6.21 -0.32
CA ALA A 46 5.47 -7.07 0.63
C ALA A 46 4.49 -7.94 1.43
N THR A 47 3.38 -7.35 1.86
CA THR A 47 2.31 -8.05 2.59
C THR A 47 1.64 -9.10 1.70
N GLY A 48 1.25 -8.74 0.48
CA GLY A 48 0.67 -9.67 -0.48
C GLY A 48 1.60 -10.84 -0.81
N PHE A 49 2.88 -10.55 -0.99
CA PHE A 49 3.90 -11.57 -1.18
C PHE A 49 4.00 -12.52 0.02
N ALA A 50 4.07 -11.97 1.25
CA ALA A 50 4.16 -12.75 2.47
C ALA A 50 2.95 -13.67 2.68
N LEU A 51 1.75 -13.19 2.41
CA LEU A 51 0.52 -13.98 2.49
C LEU A 51 0.57 -15.18 1.55
N ILE A 52 1.01 -14.97 0.30
CA ILE A 52 1.11 -16.05 -0.69
C ILE A 52 2.23 -17.02 -0.32
N ASP A 53 3.38 -16.53 0.14
CA ASP A 53 4.50 -17.39 0.55
C ASP A 53 4.11 -18.29 1.74
N ILE A 54 3.39 -17.76 2.72
CA ILE A 54 2.84 -18.54 3.85
C ILE A 54 1.86 -19.61 3.35
N LEU A 55 0.95 -19.26 2.45
CA LEU A 55 0.00 -20.22 1.88
C LEU A 55 0.71 -21.31 1.07
N ASN A 56 1.74 -20.95 0.31
CA ASN A 56 2.52 -21.86 -0.52
C ASN A 56 3.38 -22.84 0.30
N ARG A 57 3.78 -22.46 1.51
CA ARG A 57 4.53 -23.33 2.45
C ARG A 57 3.64 -24.29 3.26
N ASN A 58 2.33 -24.12 3.22
CA ASN A 58 1.40 -24.96 3.97
C ASN A 58 1.36 -26.36 3.36
N SER A 59 1.79 -27.38 4.12
CA SER A 59 1.87 -28.78 3.68
C SER A 59 0.53 -29.41 3.29
N ARG A 60 -0.60 -28.79 3.68
CA ARG A 60 -1.96 -29.24 3.31
C ARG A 60 -2.38 -28.83 1.92
N ILE A 61 -1.74 -27.77 1.36
CA ILE A 61 -2.06 -27.21 0.06
C ILE A 61 -0.78 -27.26 -0.78
N LYS A 62 -0.61 -28.31 -1.59
CA LYS A 62 0.55 -28.46 -2.47
C LYS A 62 0.36 -27.61 -3.75
N PHE A 63 0.54 -26.29 -3.63
CA PHE A 63 0.70 -25.42 -4.80
C PHE A 63 2.16 -25.00 -4.94
N GLU A 64 2.83 -25.50 -5.96
CA GLU A 64 4.13 -24.96 -6.37
C GLU A 64 3.90 -23.78 -7.31
N LEU A 65 3.66 -22.59 -6.72
CA LEU A 65 3.48 -21.38 -7.49
C LEU A 65 4.79 -20.90 -8.10
N SER A 66 4.75 -20.55 -9.37
CA SER A 66 5.93 -20.02 -10.06
C SER A 66 6.32 -18.65 -9.48
N PRO A 67 7.63 -18.28 -9.49
CA PRO A 67 8.08 -16.97 -8.97
C PRO A 67 7.37 -15.78 -9.61
N ILE A 68 7.06 -15.87 -10.91
CA ILE A 68 6.35 -14.81 -11.63
C ILE A 68 4.90 -14.67 -11.16
N TYR A 69 4.23 -15.78 -10.86
CA TYR A 69 2.87 -15.75 -10.35
C TYR A 69 2.79 -15.08 -8.99
N VAL A 70 3.70 -15.43 -8.07
CA VAL A 70 3.76 -14.84 -6.73
C VAL A 70 4.04 -13.33 -6.81
N ALA A 71 4.97 -12.93 -7.67
CA ALA A 71 5.30 -11.53 -7.88
C ALA A 71 4.11 -10.74 -8.47
N LEU A 72 3.42 -11.31 -9.47
CA LEU A 72 2.23 -10.71 -10.06
C LEU A 72 1.09 -10.58 -9.05
N ALA A 73 0.85 -11.61 -8.26
CA ALA A 73 -0.19 -11.58 -7.25
C ALA A 73 0.10 -10.57 -6.13
N ALA A 74 1.37 -10.44 -5.71
CA ALA A 74 1.80 -9.40 -4.77
C ALA A 74 1.59 -7.99 -5.34
N PHE A 75 1.94 -7.78 -6.61
CA PHE A 75 1.67 -6.54 -7.34
C PHE A 75 0.17 -6.22 -7.39
N CYS A 76 -0.66 -7.19 -7.82
CA CYS A 76 -2.11 -7.00 -7.89
C CYS A 76 -2.72 -6.70 -6.51
N PHE A 77 -2.24 -7.34 -5.45
CA PHE A 77 -2.68 -7.06 -4.09
C PHE A 77 -2.40 -5.61 -3.70
N SER A 78 -1.19 -5.13 -3.95
CA SER A 78 -0.82 -3.74 -3.68
C SER A 78 -1.67 -2.74 -4.46
N MET A 79 -1.83 -2.95 -5.77
CA MET A 79 -2.66 -2.08 -6.59
C MET A 79 -4.13 -2.06 -6.14
N THR A 80 -4.66 -3.21 -5.70
CA THR A 80 -6.02 -3.27 -5.17
C THR A 80 -6.17 -2.43 -3.90
N VAL A 81 -5.19 -2.52 -2.99
CA VAL A 81 -5.21 -1.70 -1.76
C VAL A 81 -5.12 -0.22 -2.10
N GLY A 82 -4.23 0.18 -3.02
CA GLY A 82 -4.13 1.56 -3.48
C GLY A 82 -5.45 2.10 -4.04
N VAL A 83 -6.09 1.36 -4.95
CA VAL A 83 -7.40 1.76 -5.51
C VAL A 83 -8.50 1.86 -4.44
N LEU A 84 -8.51 0.95 -3.47
CA LEU A 84 -9.47 1.03 -2.36
C LEU A 84 -9.23 2.24 -1.46
N TRP A 85 -7.98 2.67 -1.32
CA TRP A 85 -7.63 3.89 -0.62
C TRP A 85 -8.17 5.13 -1.34
N GLU A 86 -7.94 5.25 -2.66
CA GLU A 86 -8.51 6.33 -3.47
C GLU A 86 -10.05 6.40 -3.39
N PHE A 87 -10.72 5.24 -3.35
CA PHE A 87 -12.18 5.21 -3.13
C PHE A 87 -12.57 5.72 -1.75
N PHE A 88 -11.75 5.46 -0.75
CA PHE A 88 -11.96 5.98 0.60
C PHE A 88 -11.80 7.49 0.63
N GLU A 89 -10.73 8.06 0.07
CA GLU A 89 -10.48 9.50 0.00
C GLU A 89 -11.59 10.22 -0.75
N PHE A 90 -11.94 9.74 -1.94
CA PHE A 90 -13.08 10.26 -2.70
C PHE A 90 -14.40 10.22 -1.89
N GLY A 91 -14.63 9.15 -1.15
CA GLY A 91 -15.80 9.01 -0.29
C GLY A 91 -15.82 10.03 0.84
N MET A 92 -14.66 10.27 1.47
CA MET A 92 -14.52 11.27 2.54
C MET A 92 -14.79 12.69 2.03
N ASP A 93 -14.25 13.03 0.86
CA ASP A 93 -14.45 14.35 0.25
C ASP A 93 -15.91 14.57 -0.12
N ARG A 94 -16.58 13.58 -0.69
CA ARG A 94 -17.97 13.69 -1.16
C ARG A 94 -19.01 13.61 -0.05
N LEU A 95 -18.79 12.80 0.98
CA LEU A 95 -19.78 12.56 2.03
C LEU A 95 -19.57 13.45 3.26
N PHE A 96 -18.34 13.80 3.55
CA PHE A 96 -17.96 14.55 4.76
C PHE A 96 -17.40 15.95 4.47
N HIS A 97 -17.32 16.33 3.17
CA HIS A 97 -16.80 17.63 2.72
C HIS A 97 -15.36 17.87 3.22
N MET A 98 -14.54 16.83 3.17
CA MET A 98 -13.12 16.90 3.38
C MET A 98 -12.39 17.26 2.08
N ASP A 99 -11.09 17.33 2.11
CA ASP A 99 -10.20 17.56 0.97
C ASP A 99 -9.00 16.62 1.12
N MET A 100 -9.28 15.32 1.05
CA MET A 100 -8.24 14.28 1.13
C MET A 100 -7.54 14.15 -0.23
N GLN A 101 -8.33 14.12 -1.33
CA GLN A 101 -7.80 14.24 -2.69
C GLN A 101 -7.47 15.71 -2.96
N LYS A 102 -6.19 16.06 -2.91
CA LYS A 102 -5.74 17.45 -3.03
C LYS A 102 -5.97 18.01 -4.44
N ASP A 103 -6.46 19.24 -4.51
CA ASP A 103 -6.74 19.89 -5.76
C ASP A 103 -5.47 20.46 -6.42
N THR A 104 -5.34 20.25 -7.73
CA THR A 104 -4.29 20.86 -8.53
C THR A 104 -4.86 22.03 -9.35
N VAL A 105 -4.17 23.18 -9.32
CA VAL A 105 -4.50 24.31 -10.17
C VAL A 105 -3.93 24.12 -11.56
N VAL A 106 -4.80 23.98 -12.57
CA VAL A 106 -4.42 23.78 -13.97
C VAL A 106 -4.76 24.99 -14.82
N GLN A 107 -3.93 25.29 -15.84
CA GLN A 107 -4.18 26.40 -16.77
C GLN A 107 -4.78 25.96 -18.10
N SER A 108 -5.07 24.66 -18.25
CA SER A 108 -5.69 24.14 -19.46
C SER A 108 -6.69 23.06 -19.13
N ILE A 109 -7.85 23.07 -19.75
CA ILE A 109 -8.86 22.03 -19.67
C ILE A 109 -9.32 21.62 -21.06
N THR A 110 -9.56 20.32 -21.24
CA THR A 110 -10.11 19.79 -22.50
C THR A 110 -11.35 18.96 -22.17
N SER A 111 -12.45 19.28 -22.84
CA SER A 111 -13.69 18.53 -22.60
C SER A 111 -14.58 18.51 -23.84
N VAL A 112 -15.27 17.42 -24.07
CA VAL A 112 -16.35 17.34 -25.05
C VAL A 112 -17.60 18.12 -24.62
N MET A 113 -17.74 18.40 -23.32
CA MET A 113 -18.83 19.23 -22.79
C MET A 113 -18.75 20.70 -23.22
N LEU A 114 -17.58 21.13 -23.72
CA LEU A 114 -17.35 22.47 -24.27
C LEU A 114 -17.70 22.56 -25.76
N ASP A 115 -18.04 21.43 -26.41
CA ASP A 115 -18.42 21.38 -27.81
C ASP A 115 -19.87 21.92 -28.01
N PRO A 116 -20.06 23.09 -28.63
CA PRO A 116 -21.39 23.67 -28.84
C PRO A 116 -22.25 22.89 -29.84
N THR A 117 -21.64 22.00 -30.60
CA THR A 117 -22.34 21.18 -31.63
C THR A 117 -22.83 19.84 -31.07
N ASN A 118 -22.45 19.46 -29.85
CA ASN A 118 -22.72 18.15 -29.23
C ASN A 118 -22.30 16.97 -30.13
N SER A 119 -21.22 17.11 -30.89
CA SER A 119 -20.69 16.13 -31.83
C SER A 119 -19.54 15.28 -31.22
N ASN A 120 -19.36 15.33 -29.89
CA ASN A 120 -18.29 14.62 -29.17
C ASN A 120 -16.87 15.04 -29.63
N ILE A 121 -16.70 16.30 -29.99
CA ILE A 121 -15.43 16.90 -30.39
C ILE A 121 -14.77 17.50 -29.14
N PRO A 122 -13.54 17.08 -28.74
CA PRO A 122 -12.83 17.69 -27.63
C PRO A 122 -12.51 19.17 -27.95
N VAL A 123 -12.90 20.06 -27.07
CA VAL A 123 -12.56 21.50 -27.13
C VAL A 123 -11.64 21.81 -25.95
N THR A 124 -10.55 22.54 -26.25
CA THR A 124 -9.54 22.90 -25.23
C THR A 124 -9.65 24.41 -24.95
N ILE A 125 -9.62 24.77 -23.69
CA ILE A 125 -9.42 26.12 -23.19
C ILE A 125 -8.04 26.18 -22.56
N ASP A 126 -7.16 27.01 -23.12
CA ASP A 126 -5.80 27.21 -22.63
C ASP A 126 -5.61 28.57 -21.99
N GLY A 127 -4.57 28.69 -21.16
CA GLY A 127 -4.17 29.95 -20.54
C GLY A 127 -5.19 30.50 -19.56
N ILE A 128 -5.87 29.60 -18.82
CA ILE A 128 -6.83 29.97 -17.79
C ILE A 128 -6.09 30.73 -16.69
N ARG A 129 -6.54 31.92 -16.35
CA ARG A 129 -5.96 32.83 -15.36
C ARG A 129 -6.92 33.12 -14.21
N SER A 130 -8.21 33.01 -14.44
CA SER A 130 -9.21 33.20 -13.41
C SER A 130 -10.43 32.35 -13.68
N VAL A 131 -11.11 31.96 -12.62
CA VAL A 131 -12.37 31.21 -12.64
C VAL A 131 -13.38 31.88 -11.72
N THR A 132 -14.61 32.02 -12.20
CA THR A 132 -15.70 32.59 -11.42
C THR A 132 -16.73 31.50 -11.09
N VAL A 133 -17.06 31.35 -9.83
CA VAL A 133 -18.11 30.45 -9.35
C VAL A 133 -19.21 31.28 -8.71
N ASN A 134 -20.43 31.16 -9.20
CA ASN A 134 -21.60 31.92 -8.73
C ASN A 134 -21.37 33.43 -8.70
N GLY A 135 -20.58 33.97 -9.63
CA GLY A 135 -20.25 35.38 -9.71
C GLY A 135 -19.12 35.87 -8.81
N GLN A 136 -18.50 34.98 -8.08
CA GLN A 136 -17.32 35.23 -7.23
C GLN A 136 -16.08 34.69 -7.93
N GLU A 137 -15.10 35.54 -8.18
CA GLU A 137 -13.80 35.15 -8.69
C GLU A 137 -13.02 34.43 -7.58
N LEU A 138 -12.40 33.30 -7.93
CA LEU A 138 -11.59 32.53 -7.02
C LEU A 138 -10.15 33.09 -7.00
N ASP A 139 -9.52 33.12 -5.83
CA ASP A 139 -8.20 33.73 -5.59
C ASP A 139 -7.06 32.76 -5.92
N PHE A 140 -7.05 32.22 -7.16
CA PHE A 140 -5.93 31.44 -7.71
C PHE A 140 -5.86 31.53 -9.23
N ASP A 141 -4.65 31.39 -9.77
CA ASP A 141 -4.35 31.60 -11.21
C ASP A 141 -4.57 30.30 -12.01
N GLY A 142 -5.84 29.90 -12.22
CA GLY A 142 -6.18 28.72 -12.99
C GLY A 142 -7.55 28.12 -12.67
N TYR A 143 -7.71 26.84 -12.97
CA TYR A 143 -8.90 26.03 -12.73
C TYR A 143 -8.56 24.88 -11.78
N LEU A 144 -9.43 24.58 -10.83
CA LEU A 144 -9.26 23.42 -9.92
C LEU A 144 -9.71 22.13 -10.61
N ASP A 145 -8.88 21.12 -10.57
CA ASP A 145 -9.17 19.81 -11.16
C ASP A 145 -10.03 18.88 -10.28
N ILE A 146 -10.23 19.22 -9.03
CA ILE A 146 -11.03 18.48 -8.03
C ILE A 146 -10.45 17.09 -7.76
N GLY A 147 -9.14 17.01 -7.49
CA GLY A 147 -8.46 15.79 -7.05
C GLY A 147 -8.12 14.77 -8.13
N LEU A 148 -8.35 15.05 -9.41
CA LEU A 148 -8.06 14.09 -10.49
C LEU A 148 -6.56 13.84 -10.64
N TYR A 149 -5.74 14.91 -10.60
CA TYR A 149 -4.28 14.78 -10.71
C TYR A 149 -3.68 14.09 -9.51
N ASP A 150 -4.15 14.39 -8.32
CA ASP A 150 -3.75 13.77 -7.07
C ASP A 150 -3.96 12.25 -7.12
N THR A 151 -5.20 11.80 -7.32
CA THR A 151 -5.55 10.37 -7.49
C THR A 151 -4.67 9.66 -8.52
N MET A 152 -4.42 10.29 -9.67
CA MET A 152 -3.63 9.68 -10.74
C MET A 152 -2.15 9.61 -10.39
N GLU A 153 -1.61 10.63 -9.71
CA GLU A 153 -0.24 10.64 -9.22
C GLU A 153 -0.04 9.56 -8.17
N ASP A 154 -0.93 9.44 -7.20
CA ASP A 154 -0.85 8.49 -6.10
C ASP A 154 -0.98 7.04 -6.56
N LEU A 155 -1.89 6.75 -7.47
CA LEU A 155 -1.95 5.44 -8.13
C LEU A 155 -0.67 5.13 -8.89
N PHE A 156 -0.04 6.12 -9.53
CA PHE A 156 1.19 5.93 -10.28
C PHE A 156 2.40 5.68 -9.37
N VAL A 157 2.55 6.43 -8.28
CA VAL A 157 3.66 6.23 -7.34
C VAL A 157 3.47 4.95 -6.52
N ASN A 158 2.23 4.58 -6.17
CA ASN A 158 1.89 3.28 -5.60
C ASN A 158 2.29 2.13 -6.55
N PHE A 159 1.98 2.27 -7.84
CA PHE A 159 2.41 1.32 -8.88
C PHE A 159 3.94 1.14 -8.88
N ILE A 160 4.71 2.23 -8.80
CA ILE A 160 6.18 2.16 -8.74
C ILE A 160 6.63 1.36 -7.51
N GLY A 161 6.10 1.65 -6.33
CA GLY A 161 6.39 0.92 -5.09
C GLY A 161 6.09 -0.57 -5.22
N ALA A 162 4.92 -0.90 -5.77
CA ALA A 162 4.48 -2.26 -6.00
C ALA A 162 5.39 -3.02 -6.99
N VAL A 163 5.80 -2.39 -8.09
CA VAL A 163 6.73 -2.99 -9.08
C VAL A 163 8.10 -3.26 -8.47
N VAL A 164 8.62 -2.31 -7.69
CA VAL A 164 9.93 -2.46 -7.04
C VAL A 164 9.92 -3.67 -6.10
N PHE A 165 8.95 -3.76 -5.19
CA PHE A 165 8.92 -4.89 -4.27
C PHE A 165 8.63 -6.22 -4.99
N SER A 166 7.69 -6.25 -5.92
CA SER A 166 7.35 -7.48 -6.66
C SER A 166 8.54 -8.02 -7.46
N THR A 167 9.38 -7.12 -8.00
CA THR A 167 10.64 -7.48 -8.66
C THR A 167 11.64 -8.09 -7.67
N ILE A 168 11.79 -7.49 -6.49
CA ILE A 168 12.63 -8.03 -5.41
C ILE A 168 12.13 -9.41 -4.99
N GLY A 169 10.82 -9.57 -4.79
CA GLY A 169 10.17 -10.83 -4.43
C GLY A 169 10.38 -11.92 -5.49
N TYR A 170 10.25 -11.57 -6.78
CA TYR A 170 10.53 -12.49 -7.87
C TYR A 170 11.96 -13.06 -7.81
N PHE A 171 12.96 -12.19 -7.68
CA PHE A 171 14.36 -12.63 -7.58
C PHE A 171 14.64 -13.40 -6.29
N TYR A 172 13.99 -13.05 -5.20
CA TYR A 172 14.11 -13.77 -3.94
C TYR A 172 13.69 -15.24 -4.08
N ILE A 173 12.52 -15.50 -4.68
CA ILE A 173 12.06 -16.88 -4.92
C ILE A 173 12.98 -17.58 -5.92
N LYS A 174 13.30 -16.93 -7.04
CA LYS A 174 14.15 -17.49 -8.09
C LYS A 174 15.53 -17.91 -7.56
N HIS A 175 16.09 -17.19 -6.60
CA HIS A 175 17.37 -17.52 -5.97
C HIS A 175 17.22 -18.30 -4.65
N ARG A 176 16.11 -19.00 -4.47
CA ARG A 176 15.83 -19.87 -3.31
C ARG A 176 16.01 -19.21 -1.96
N GLY A 177 15.49 -18.01 -1.77
CA GLY A 177 15.48 -17.31 -0.50
C GLY A 177 16.80 -16.69 -0.05
N LYS A 178 17.78 -16.50 -0.94
CA LYS A 178 19.11 -15.96 -0.60
C LYS A 178 19.18 -14.42 -0.53
N GLY A 179 18.11 -13.69 -0.80
CA GLY A 179 18.07 -12.22 -0.80
C GLY A 179 17.98 -11.63 0.61
N ARG A 180 18.95 -10.78 1.01
CA ARG A 180 18.95 -10.12 2.35
C ARG A 180 17.81 -9.10 2.48
N LEU A 181 17.54 -8.33 1.43
CA LEU A 181 16.48 -7.31 1.42
C LEU A 181 15.09 -7.92 1.60
N ALA A 182 14.75 -8.95 0.83
CA ALA A 182 13.45 -9.59 0.93
C ALA A 182 13.20 -10.20 2.32
N ARG A 183 14.23 -10.75 2.99
CA ARG A 183 14.10 -11.31 4.35
C ARG A 183 13.73 -10.27 5.41
N ALA A 184 14.07 -9.01 5.20
CA ALA A 184 13.72 -7.95 6.15
C ALA A 184 12.21 -7.63 6.15
N PHE A 185 11.52 -7.95 5.05
CA PHE A 185 10.10 -7.66 4.85
C PHE A 185 9.19 -8.90 4.84
N ILE A 186 9.76 -10.11 4.71
CA ILE A 186 8.98 -11.35 4.66
C ILE A 186 8.92 -11.96 6.06
N PRO A 187 7.72 -12.09 6.66
CA PRO A 187 7.55 -12.80 7.92
C PRO A 187 7.99 -14.26 7.80
N THR A 188 8.80 -14.74 8.72
CA THR A 188 9.12 -16.16 8.85
C THR A 188 8.25 -16.76 9.94
N ILE A 189 7.65 -17.92 9.66
CA ILE A 189 6.99 -18.72 10.70
C ILE A 189 8.11 -19.30 11.55
N THR A 190 8.22 -18.86 12.81
CA THR A 190 9.05 -19.55 13.79
C THR A 190 8.26 -20.81 14.17
N GLU A 191 8.71 -21.99 13.76
CA GLU A 191 8.21 -23.23 14.35
C GLU A 191 8.51 -23.15 15.84
N GLU A 192 7.47 -23.12 16.68
CA GLU A 192 7.65 -23.36 18.12
C GLU A 192 8.36 -24.70 18.26
N ALA A 193 9.48 -24.71 18.97
CA ALA A 193 10.16 -25.93 19.30
C ALA A 193 9.13 -26.89 19.89
N PRO A 194 9.17 -28.19 19.55
CA PRO A 194 8.25 -29.18 20.13
C PRO A 194 8.31 -29.02 21.65
N GLN A 195 7.17 -28.72 22.26
CA GLN A 195 7.09 -28.75 23.72
C GLN A 195 7.54 -30.17 24.13
N ASP A 196 8.59 -30.26 24.95
CA ASP A 196 9.01 -31.49 25.57
C ASP A 196 7.78 -32.10 26.29
N VAL A 197 7.13 -33.02 25.61
CA VAL A 197 6.08 -33.84 26.25
C VAL A 197 6.81 -34.67 27.28
N PRO A 198 6.52 -34.49 28.57
CA PRO A 198 7.16 -35.35 29.61
C PRO A 198 6.93 -36.82 29.25
N ASP A 199 8.02 -37.57 29.20
CA ASP A 199 7.98 -39.00 28.93
C ASP A 199 7.10 -39.70 29.99
N PRO A 200 5.95 -40.29 29.57
CA PRO A 200 5.08 -40.98 30.53
C PRO A 200 5.71 -42.21 31.16
N SER A 201 6.93 -42.60 30.75
CA SER A 201 7.64 -43.76 31.27
C SER A 201 8.56 -43.44 32.46
N ALA A 202 8.66 -42.18 32.90
CA ALA A 202 9.39 -41.80 34.11
C ALA A 202 8.54 -41.98 35.38
N GLU A 203 7.82 -43.11 35.49
CA GLU A 203 7.21 -43.51 36.76
C GLU A 203 8.26 -43.97 37.75
N THR A 204 8.24 -43.35 38.90
CA THR A 204 8.96 -43.59 40.14
C THR A 204 9.08 -45.08 40.52
N PRO A 205 10.22 -45.54 41.06
CA PRO A 205 10.31 -46.85 41.66
C PRO A 205 9.39 -46.94 42.88
N GLN A 206 8.46 -47.91 42.85
CA GLN A 206 7.63 -48.23 44.02
C GLN A 206 8.54 -48.76 45.13
N ASP A 207 8.56 -48.03 46.26
CA ASP A 207 9.06 -48.55 47.56
C ASP A 207 8.27 -49.78 47.92
N THR A 208 8.94 -50.92 47.97
CA THR A 208 8.41 -52.11 48.59
C THR A 208 8.61 -51.99 50.09
N PRO A 209 7.56 -52.11 50.92
CA PRO A 209 7.73 -52.15 52.37
C PRO A 209 8.29 -53.53 52.78
N ASP A 210 9.38 -53.47 53.50
CA ASP A 210 9.89 -54.66 54.28
C ASP A 210 8.78 -55.17 55.19
N ALA A 211 8.50 -56.48 55.11
CA ALA A 211 7.67 -57.20 56.04
C ALA A 211 8.56 -58.01 57.02
N PRO A 212 8.06 -58.27 58.26
CA PRO A 212 8.84 -58.64 59.43
C PRO A 212 9.43 -60.02 59.41
#